data_8de4246ba88a1d4fd848c187134bd197
#
_entry.id   8de4246ba88a1d4fd848c187134bd197
#
_cell.length_a   1.000
_cell.length_b   1.000
_cell.length_c   1.000
_cell.angle_alpha   90.00
_cell.angle_beta   90.00
_cell.angle_gamma   90.00
#
_symmetry.space_group_name_H-M   'P 1'
#
loop_
_entity.id
_entity.type
_entity.pdbx_description
1 polymer ?
#
loop_
_entity_poly.entity_id
_entity_poly.type
_entity_poly.pdbx_seq_one_letter_code
_entity_poly.pdbx_strand_id
1 'polypeptide(L)'
;MKITSPKLNENPEQINLNEALQEDYYISNSTVCSLEGIEESEGKIIFDQVLFKQASFVDLHLYQVEFIDCIFEKCDLSNVVMEQAVFHRVEFLACKLFGANFADARL
;
A
#
# COMPACT_ATOMS: atom_id res chain seq x y z
N MET A 1 4.20 -2.41 12.99
CA MET A 1 3.22 -3.45 13.39
C MET A 1 3.37 -4.66 12.53
N LYS A 2 3.35 -5.81 13.15
CA LYS A 2 3.46 -7.08 12.44
C LYS A 2 2.29 -7.97 12.84
N ILE A 3 1.44 -8.32 11.89
CA ILE A 3 0.28 -9.19 12.15
C ILE A 3 0.65 -10.64 11.84
N THR A 4 1.07 -10.89 10.63
CA THR A 4 1.57 -12.18 10.15
C THR A 4 2.58 -11.87 9.07
N SER A 5 3.67 -12.63 9.01
CA SER A 5 4.67 -12.39 7.96
C SER A 5 4.05 -12.56 6.58
N PRO A 6 4.11 -11.53 5.73
CA PRO A 6 3.57 -11.63 4.38
C PRO A 6 4.37 -12.63 3.54
N LYS A 7 3.69 -13.19 2.54
CA LYS A 7 4.34 -14.10 1.60
C LYS A 7 4.60 -13.35 0.31
N LEU A 8 5.83 -12.87 0.15
CA LEU A 8 6.24 -12.16 -1.05
C LEU A 8 7.17 -13.05 -1.88
N ASN A 9 7.20 -12.77 -3.17
CA ASN A 9 8.22 -13.33 -4.03
C ASN A 9 9.59 -12.81 -3.56
N GLU A 10 10.63 -13.58 -3.77
CA GLU A 10 11.97 -13.24 -3.29
C GLU A 10 12.45 -11.90 -3.84
N ASN A 11 12.18 -11.61 -5.09
CA ASN A 11 12.59 -10.35 -5.74
C ASN A 11 11.44 -9.79 -6.58
N PRO A 12 10.45 -9.14 -5.94
CA PRO A 12 9.35 -8.57 -6.73
C PRO A 12 9.86 -7.47 -7.65
N GLU A 13 9.41 -7.49 -8.88
CA GLU A 13 9.81 -6.51 -9.87
C GLU A 13 9.25 -5.12 -9.54
N GLN A 14 10.09 -4.09 -9.68
CA GLN A 14 9.63 -2.72 -9.50
C GLN A 14 8.81 -2.28 -10.69
N ILE A 15 7.64 -1.70 -10.42
CA ILE A 15 6.71 -1.24 -11.45
C ILE A 15 6.47 0.25 -11.35
N ASN A 16 5.95 0.83 -12.42
CA ASN A 16 5.38 2.17 -12.41
C ASN A 16 3.89 2.03 -12.08
N LEU A 17 3.51 2.48 -10.88
CA LEU A 17 2.15 2.30 -10.41
C LEU A 17 1.13 3.05 -11.29
N ASN A 18 1.47 4.26 -11.72
CA ASN A 18 0.57 5.05 -12.54
C ASN A 18 0.21 4.32 -13.85
N GLU A 19 1.20 3.71 -14.48
CA GLU A 19 0.97 2.92 -15.69
C GLU A 19 0.14 1.67 -15.40
N ALA A 20 0.46 0.98 -14.31
CA ALA A 20 -0.23 -0.25 -13.94
C ALA A 20 -1.71 -0.01 -13.65
N LEU A 21 -2.03 1.10 -12.98
CA LEU A 21 -3.41 1.43 -12.63
C LEU A 21 -4.27 1.80 -13.85
N GLN A 22 -3.65 2.15 -14.96
CA GLN A 22 -4.39 2.40 -16.19
C GLN A 22 -4.91 1.12 -16.83
N GLU A 23 -4.35 -0.01 -16.46
CA GLU A 23 -4.75 -1.31 -17.00
C GLU A 23 -5.64 -2.07 -16.04
N ASP A 24 -5.34 -2.03 -14.75
CA ASP A 24 -6.06 -2.83 -13.77
C ASP A 24 -5.87 -2.22 -12.38
N TYR A 25 -6.87 -2.36 -11.54
CA TYR A 25 -6.81 -1.96 -10.14
C TYR A 25 -6.38 -3.10 -9.21
N TYR A 26 -5.91 -4.20 -9.77
CA TYR A 26 -5.33 -5.32 -9.02
C TYR A 26 -3.83 -5.35 -9.31
N ILE A 27 -3.04 -4.99 -8.32
CA ILE A 27 -1.58 -4.90 -8.44
C ILE A 27 -0.98 -6.05 -7.63
N SER A 28 -0.18 -6.88 -8.28
CA SER A 28 0.36 -8.06 -7.61
C SER A 28 1.84 -8.29 -7.91
N ASN A 29 2.51 -8.96 -6.98
CA ASN A 29 3.88 -9.44 -7.14
C ASN A 29 4.84 -8.35 -7.63
N SER A 30 4.77 -7.18 -6.99
CA SER A 30 5.48 -6.00 -7.48
C SER A 30 6.14 -5.23 -6.34
N THR A 31 7.13 -4.42 -6.69
CA THR A 31 7.69 -3.42 -5.80
C THR A 31 7.21 -2.04 -6.25
N VAL A 32 6.67 -1.26 -5.33
CA VAL A 32 6.16 0.09 -5.60
C VAL A 32 6.97 1.09 -4.79
N CYS A 33 7.61 2.03 -5.47
CA CYS A 33 8.42 3.07 -4.83
C CYS A 33 7.80 4.47 -4.94
N SER A 34 6.72 4.61 -5.70
CA SER A 34 6.03 5.88 -5.87
C SER A 34 4.53 5.63 -5.98
N LEU A 35 3.76 6.48 -5.32
CA LEU A 35 2.30 6.41 -5.35
C LEU A 35 1.71 7.42 -6.35
N GLU A 36 2.52 7.95 -7.24
CA GLU A 36 2.05 8.89 -8.25
C GLU A 36 0.89 8.29 -9.05
N GLY A 37 -0.18 9.05 -9.17
CA GLY A 37 -1.36 8.62 -9.91
C GLY A 37 -2.41 7.89 -9.09
N ILE A 38 -2.09 7.49 -7.86
CA ILE A 38 -3.03 6.69 -7.06
C ILE A 38 -4.31 7.45 -6.73
N GLU A 39 -4.23 8.76 -6.51
CA GLU A 39 -5.39 9.56 -6.15
C GLU A 39 -6.33 9.80 -7.34
N GLU A 40 -5.87 9.55 -8.54
CA GLU A 40 -6.67 9.69 -9.76
C GLU A 40 -7.47 8.44 -10.09
N SER A 41 -7.24 7.36 -9.36
CA SER A 41 -7.98 6.13 -9.57
C SER A 41 -9.41 6.28 -9.07
N GLU A 42 -10.37 5.74 -9.80
CA GLU A 42 -11.78 5.85 -9.46
C GLU A 42 -12.37 4.58 -8.87
N GLY A 43 -11.56 3.58 -8.65
CA GLY A 43 -12.03 2.30 -8.18
C GLY A 43 -11.27 1.81 -6.98
N LYS A 44 -11.74 0.70 -6.46
CA LYS A 44 -11.10 0.00 -5.35
C LYS A 44 -9.81 -0.65 -5.84
N ILE A 45 -8.70 -0.30 -5.20
CA ILE A 45 -7.40 -0.86 -5.54
C ILE A 45 -7.07 -2.00 -4.58
N ILE A 46 -6.59 -3.11 -5.14
CA ILE A 46 -6.13 -4.25 -4.37
C ILE A 46 -4.64 -4.44 -4.64
N PHE A 47 -3.85 -4.44 -3.56
CA PHE A 47 -2.43 -4.74 -3.63
C PHE A 47 -2.21 -6.12 -3.00
N ASP A 48 -1.71 -7.06 -3.78
CA ASP A 48 -1.50 -8.43 -3.35
C ASP A 48 -0.04 -8.83 -3.57
N GLN A 49 0.67 -9.15 -2.48
CA GLN A 49 2.09 -9.49 -2.53
C GLN A 49 2.92 -8.34 -3.10
N VAL A 50 2.73 -7.14 -2.53
CA VAL A 50 3.43 -5.94 -2.97
C VAL A 50 4.36 -5.45 -1.88
N LEU A 51 5.56 -5.07 -2.29
CA LEU A 51 6.52 -4.40 -1.42
C LEU A 51 6.50 -2.90 -1.75
N PHE A 52 6.09 -2.09 -0.76
CA PHE A 52 6.19 -0.63 -0.87
C PHE A 52 7.51 -0.23 -0.25
N LYS A 53 8.43 0.27 -1.06
CA LYS A 53 9.78 0.57 -0.62
C LYS A 53 10.08 2.05 -0.73
N GLN A 54 10.33 2.68 0.40
CA GLN A 54 10.67 4.11 0.47
C GLN A 54 9.65 4.97 -0.26
N ALA A 55 8.39 4.57 -0.24
CA ALA A 55 7.31 5.29 -0.89
C ALA A 55 6.72 6.32 0.07
N SER A 56 6.24 7.43 -0.48
CA SER A 56 5.56 8.45 0.30
C SER A 56 4.05 8.34 0.14
N PHE A 57 3.37 8.17 1.27
CA PHE A 57 1.91 8.22 1.35
C PHE A 57 1.46 9.51 2.05
N VAL A 58 2.37 10.49 2.20
CA VAL A 58 2.09 11.70 2.97
C VAL A 58 0.88 12.42 2.42
N ASP A 59 -0.07 12.71 3.32
CA ASP A 59 -1.30 13.45 3.03
C ASP A 59 -2.22 12.80 1.99
N LEU A 60 -1.97 11.54 1.62
CA LEU A 60 -2.88 10.83 0.69
C LEU A 60 -4.18 10.45 1.40
N HIS A 61 -5.26 10.45 0.63
CA HIS A 61 -6.57 9.99 1.10
C HIS A 61 -7.00 8.84 0.21
N LEU A 62 -6.99 7.64 0.78
CA LEU A 62 -7.33 6.40 0.06
C LEU A 62 -8.55 5.76 0.69
N TYR A 63 -9.49 5.32 -0.13
CA TYR A 63 -10.74 4.75 0.32
C TYR A 63 -10.89 3.30 -0.12
N GLN A 64 -11.14 2.42 0.82
CA GLN A 64 -11.37 0.98 0.58
C GLN A 64 -10.23 0.25 -0.14
N VAL A 65 -8.99 0.71 0.05
CA VAL A 65 -7.83 0.00 -0.50
C VAL A 65 -7.61 -1.30 0.27
N GLU A 66 -7.30 -2.37 -0.43
CA GLU A 66 -6.94 -3.64 0.20
C GLU A 66 -5.46 -3.93 0.04
N PHE A 67 -4.83 -4.32 1.14
CA PHE A 67 -3.44 -4.75 1.17
C PHE A 67 -3.40 -6.19 1.67
N ILE A 68 -2.98 -7.11 0.81
CA ILE A 68 -2.91 -8.54 1.12
C ILE A 68 -1.46 -8.98 0.96
N ASP A 69 -0.88 -9.55 2.02
CA ASP A 69 0.51 -10.00 2.00
C ASP A 69 1.48 -8.90 1.55
N CYS A 70 1.33 -7.70 2.11
CA CYS A 70 2.14 -6.55 1.73
C CYS A 70 3.13 -6.18 2.82
N ILE A 71 4.26 -5.60 2.40
CA ILE A 71 5.26 -5.02 3.30
C ILE A 71 5.42 -3.55 2.94
N PHE A 72 5.38 -2.69 3.96
CA PHE A 72 5.71 -1.27 3.83
C PHE A 72 7.08 -1.08 4.47
N GLU A 73 8.10 -0.85 3.67
CA GLU A 73 9.48 -0.70 4.15
C GLU A 73 9.94 0.73 3.99
N LYS A 74 10.30 1.37 5.10
CA LYS A 74 10.81 2.74 5.12
C LYS A 74 9.89 3.73 4.40
N CYS A 75 8.61 3.52 4.53
CA CYS A 75 7.60 4.41 3.94
C CYS A 75 7.20 5.51 4.91
N ASP A 76 6.81 6.64 4.36
CA ASP A 76 6.27 7.73 5.16
C ASP A 76 4.76 7.78 4.95
N LEU A 77 4.01 7.41 5.99
CA LEU A 77 2.55 7.42 5.97
C LEU A 77 2.00 8.55 6.84
N SER A 78 2.78 9.59 7.06
CA SER A 78 2.35 10.71 7.89
C SER A 78 1.10 11.37 7.31
N ASN A 79 0.10 11.56 8.16
CA ASN A 79 -1.18 12.18 7.79
C ASN A 79 -1.93 11.48 6.66
N VAL A 80 -1.60 10.21 6.37
CA VAL A 80 -2.39 9.43 5.41
C VAL A 80 -3.77 9.15 6.00
N VAL A 81 -4.79 9.19 5.15
CA VAL A 81 -6.14 8.78 5.54
C VAL A 81 -6.51 7.57 4.70
N MET A 82 -6.75 6.45 5.37
CA MET A 82 -7.15 5.20 4.71
C MET A 82 -8.44 4.70 5.33
N GLU A 83 -9.56 5.25 4.85
CA GLU A 83 -10.87 4.87 5.36
C GLU A 83 -11.31 3.52 4.82
N GLN A 84 -11.78 2.65 5.70
CA GLN A 84 -12.28 1.32 5.35
C GLN A 84 -11.26 0.47 4.58
N ALA A 85 -9.97 0.69 4.86
CA ALA A 85 -8.92 -0.13 4.26
C ALA A 85 -8.93 -1.53 4.87
N VAL A 86 -8.50 -2.50 4.10
CA VAL A 86 -8.35 -3.88 4.56
C VAL A 86 -6.87 -4.23 4.59
N PHE A 87 -6.40 -4.69 5.75
CA PHE A 87 -5.02 -5.12 5.93
C PHE A 87 -5.02 -6.59 6.29
N HIS A 88 -4.50 -7.42 5.40
CA HIS A 88 -4.47 -8.86 5.59
C HIS A 88 -3.02 -9.34 5.45
N ARG A 89 -2.40 -9.74 6.57
CA ARG A 89 -1.01 -10.14 6.65
C ARG A 89 -0.09 -9.02 6.11
N VAL A 90 -0.10 -7.88 6.81
CA VAL A 90 0.66 -6.70 6.44
C VAL A 90 1.72 -6.42 7.49
N GLU A 91 2.90 -5.99 7.05
CA GLU A 91 3.99 -5.64 7.92
C GLU A 91 4.49 -4.24 7.60
N PHE A 92 4.70 -3.45 8.65
CA PHE A 92 5.28 -2.10 8.52
C PHE A 92 6.67 -2.13 9.13
N LEU A 93 7.71 -1.88 8.32
CA LEU A 93 9.11 -1.91 8.74
C LEU A 93 9.71 -0.51 8.63
N ALA A 94 10.12 0.06 9.77
CA ALA A 94 10.78 1.36 9.84
C ALA A 94 9.97 2.47 9.13
N CYS A 95 8.66 2.46 9.30
CA CYS A 95 7.77 3.44 8.69
C CYS A 95 7.42 4.58 9.64
N LYS A 96 7.12 5.75 9.08
CA LYS A 96 6.58 6.87 9.84
C LYS A 96 5.07 6.84 9.74
N LEU A 97 4.39 6.85 10.90
CA LEU A 97 2.93 6.76 10.95
C LEU A 97 2.31 7.95 11.69
N PHE A 98 3.05 9.04 11.84
CA PHE A 98 2.60 10.20 12.61
C PHE A 98 1.35 10.82 11.97
N GLY A 99 0.25 10.86 12.73
CA GLY A 99 -1.00 11.43 12.23
C GLY A 99 -1.75 10.56 11.24
N ALA A 100 -1.31 9.32 11.03
CA ALA A 100 -2.03 8.41 10.14
C ALA A 100 -3.41 8.05 10.72
N ASN A 101 -4.42 8.01 9.86
CA ASN A 101 -5.79 7.70 10.22
C ASN A 101 -6.28 6.49 9.44
N PHE A 102 -6.59 5.42 10.16
CA PHE A 102 -7.09 4.18 9.58
C PHE A 102 -8.52 3.90 10.05
N ALA A 103 -9.39 4.90 9.97
CA ALA A 103 -10.76 4.79 10.44
C ALA A 103 -11.51 3.65 9.73
N ASP A 104 -12.17 2.80 10.53
CA ASP A 104 -12.94 1.66 10.05
C ASP A 104 -12.13 0.65 9.24
N ALA A 105 -10.80 0.63 9.42
CA ALA A 105 -9.95 -0.36 8.77
C ALA A 105 -10.17 -1.74 9.38
N ARG A 106 -10.00 -2.76 8.55
CA ARG A 106 -10.05 -4.16 8.97
C ARG A 106 -8.66 -4.76 8.97
N LEU A 107 -8.30 -5.35 10.08
CA LEU A 107 -6.98 -5.95 10.28
C LEU A 107 -7.07 -7.47 10.32
#